data_8dd3c28db5df8dc989ac81a9e8752bb4
#
_entry.id   8dd3c28db5df8dc989ac81a9e8752bb4
#
_cell.length_a   1.000
_cell.length_b   1.000
_cell.length_c   1.000
_cell.angle_alpha   90.00
_cell.angle_beta   90.00
_cell.angle_gamma   90.00
#
_symmetry.space_group_name_H-M   'P 1'
#
loop_
_entity.id
_entity.type
_entity.pdbx_description
1 polymer ?
#
loop_
_entity_poly.entity_id
_entity_poly.type
_entity_poly.pdbx_seq_one_letter_code
_entity_poly.pdbx_strand_id
1 'polypeptide(L)'
;MKNLNGTGEMSNAKSVSAGINHTMVLTNDGYVYATGYNGYYQLADGTSTSKSYLIPMTDKSGSQIKNVKEIYAQGSNSVVITEDGTVMAVGNNKYGHLIQGNSSTVKRLTKVNIDCEVKNIAITKHATLQTTAYVDEIGRIFTVGYSGNGELGNGTTDTSYMYKPYSISDYKILD
;
A
#
# COMPACT_ATOMS: atom_id res chain seq x y z
N MET A 1 21.94 5.53 -2.96
CA MET A 1 21.33 4.84 -1.80
C MET A 1 22.13 3.57 -1.56
N LYS A 2 22.50 3.25 -0.31
CA LYS A 2 23.33 2.08 -0.02
C LYS A 2 22.57 0.78 -0.24
N ASN A 3 23.25 -0.23 -0.82
CA ASN A 3 22.69 -1.54 -1.15
C ASN A 3 22.38 -2.39 0.10
N LEU A 4 21.96 -3.63 -0.14
CA LEU A 4 21.52 -4.63 0.85
C LEU A 4 22.40 -4.83 2.09
N ASN A 5 23.68 -4.44 2.05
CA ASN A 5 24.63 -4.62 3.15
C ASN A 5 25.18 -3.28 3.68
N GLY A 6 24.59 -2.15 3.28
CA GLY A 6 25.11 -0.83 3.63
C GLY A 6 26.44 -0.47 2.93
N THR A 7 26.90 -1.30 2.00
CA THR A 7 28.15 -1.14 1.24
C THR A 7 27.84 -1.08 -0.25
N GLY A 8 28.31 -0.04 -0.92
CA GLY A 8 28.06 0.17 -2.36
C GLY A 8 26.74 0.88 -2.67
N GLU A 9 26.50 1.13 -3.95
CA GLU A 9 25.36 1.85 -4.47
C GLU A 9 24.45 0.93 -5.29
N MET A 10 23.13 1.20 -5.23
CA MET A 10 22.18 0.54 -6.10
C MET A 10 22.11 1.31 -7.43
N SER A 11 22.43 0.66 -8.53
CA SER A 11 22.47 1.23 -9.89
C SER A 11 21.34 0.72 -10.80
N ASN A 12 20.51 -0.22 -10.32
CA ASN A 12 19.44 -0.89 -11.11
C ASN A 12 18.04 -0.36 -10.78
N ALA A 13 17.91 0.84 -10.21
CA ALA A 13 16.60 1.38 -9.83
C ALA A 13 15.80 1.82 -11.08
N LYS A 14 14.54 1.36 -11.17
CA LYS A 14 13.53 1.75 -12.15
C LYS A 14 12.69 2.92 -11.66
N SER A 15 12.23 2.84 -10.41
CA SER A 15 11.44 3.89 -9.77
C SER A 15 11.61 3.90 -8.25
N VAL A 16 11.24 5.02 -7.64
CA VAL A 16 11.25 5.22 -6.19
C VAL A 16 9.92 5.79 -5.73
N SER A 17 9.50 5.44 -4.51
CA SER A 17 8.33 6.01 -3.86
C SER A 17 8.64 6.27 -2.38
N ALA A 18 8.23 7.43 -1.86
CA ALA A 18 8.50 7.83 -0.48
C ALA A 18 7.19 8.02 0.31
N GLY A 19 7.08 7.29 1.43
CA GLY A 19 6.06 7.50 2.46
C GLY A 19 6.45 8.60 3.45
N ILE A 20 5.82 8.62 4.63
CA ILE A 20 6.18 9.62 5.66
C ILE A 20 7.62 9.41 6.14
N ASN A 21 7.99 8.19 6.51
CA ASN A 21 9.28 7.86 7.13
C ASN A 21 9.95 6.61 6.53
N HIS A 22 9.57 6.20 5.32
CA HIS A 22 10.19 5.07 4.63
C HIS A 22 10.24 5.33 3.13
N THR A 23 11.12 4.62 2.45
CA THR A 23 11.30 4.72 1.00
C THR A 23 11.29 3.32 0.39
N MET A 24 10.62 3.19 -0.75
CA MET A 24 10.63 1.99 -1.58
C MET A 24 11.42 2.25 -2.86
N VAL A 25 12.07 1.20 -3.37
CA VAL A 25 12.80 1.20 -4.64
C VAL A 25 12.36 -0.02 -5.44
N LEU A 26 11.86 0.20 -6.65
CA LEU A 26 11.62 -0.84 -7.65
C LEU A 26 12.83 -0.90 -8.58
N THR A 27 13.30 -2.09 -8.86
CA THR A 27 14.42 -2.34 -9.79
C THR A 27 13.92 -2.69 -11.19
N ASN A 28 14.80 -2.57 -12.20
CA ASN A 28 14.47 -2.89 -13.60
C ASN A 28 14.10 -4.37 -13.81
N ASP A 29 14.58 -5.26 -12.97
CA ASP A 29 14.27 -6.70 -12.94
C ASP A 29 13.05 -7.06 -12.06
N GLY A 30 12.29 -6.05 -11.62
CA GLY A 30 10.99 -6.22 -10.96
C GLY A 30 11.06 -6.56 -9.47
N TYR A 31 12.22 -6.46 -8.80
CA TYR A 31 12.33 -6.61 -7.35
C TYR A 31 12.04 -5.30 -6.62
N VAL A 32 11.55 -5.43 -5.38
CA VAL A 32 11.29 -4.27 -4.53
C VAL A 32 12.12 -4.34 -3.25
N TYR A 33 12.68 -3.19 -2.91
CA TYR A 33 13.46 -2.95 -1.70
C TYR A 33 12.87 -1.78 -0.93
N ALA A 34 13.09 -1.76 0.39
CA ALA A 34 12.66 -0.67 1.24
C ALA A 34 13.68 -0.33 2.31
N THR A 35 13.59 0.89 2.85
CA THR A 35 14.42 1.40 3.94
C THR A 35 13.66 2.44 4.74
N GLY A 36 14.10 2.71 5.97
CA GLY A 36 13.52 3.72 6.84
C GLY A 36 12.81 3.14 8.05
N TYR A 37 11.79 3.84 8.52
CA TYR A 37 10.98 3.46 9.66
C TYR A 37 10.13 2.21 9.37
N ASN A 38 10.04 1.30 10.35
CA ASN A 38 9.35 0.02 10.21
C ASN A 38 8.39 -0.30 11.37
N GLY A 39 8.05 0.66 12.20
CA GLY A 39 7.20 0.44 13.38
C GLY A 39 5.80 -0.12 13.06
N TYR A 40 5.34 0.01 11.81
CA TYR A 40 4.09 -0.57 11.30
C TYR A 40 4.32 -1.69 10.27
N TYR A 41 5.53 -2.27 10.19
CA TYR A 41 5.90 -3.33 9.23
C TYR A 41 5.94 -2.89 7.76
N GLN A 42 5.98 -1.59 7.48
CA GLN A 42 5.92 -1.04 6.13
C GLN A 42 7.09 -1.43 5.23
N LEU A 43 8.18 -1.99 5.79
CA LEU A 43 9.29 -2.55 5.01
C LEU A 43 9.09 -4.02 4.61
N ALA A 44 7.97 -4.65 5.03
CA ALA A 44 7.57 -6.02 4.67
C ALA A 44 8.61 -7.12 4.96
N ASP A 45 9.53 -6.93 5.92
CA ASP A 45 10.51 -7.94 6.33
C ASP A 45 9.98 -8.88 7.43
N GLY A 46 8.73 -8.67 7.88
CA GLY A 46 8.10 -9.41 8.98
C GLY A 46 8.52 -8.93 10.37
N THR A 47 9.37 -7.90 10.47
CA THR A 47 9.79 -7.27 11.72
C THR A 47 9.26 -5.84 11.83
N SER A 48 9.32 -5.26 13.02
CA SER A 48 9.03 -3.82 13.24
C SER A 48 10.30 -3.00 13.43
N THR A 49 11.47 -3.53 13.06
CA THR A 49 12.76 -2.86 13.24
C THR A 49 13.11 -2.01 12.03
N SER A 50 13.32 -0.71 12.23
CA SER A 50 13.75 0.23 11.19
C SER A 50 15.10 -0.16 10.57
N LYS A 51 15.29 0.19 9.31
CA LYS A 51 16.52 -0.12 8.55
C LYS A 51 17.13 1.15 7.96
N SER A 52 18.44 1.31 8.12
CA SER A 52 19.21 2.43 7.56
C SER A 52 19.77 2.15 6.15
N TYR A 53 19.52 0.95 5.61
CA TYR A 53 19.90 0.50 4.28
C TYR A 53 18.75 -0.24 3.61
N LEU A 54 18.82 -0.42 2.30
CA LEU A 54 17.81 -1.14 1.53
C LEU A 54 17.78 -2.62 1.91
N ILE A 55 16.58 -3.12 2.21
CA ILE A 55 16.32 -4.55 2.43
C ILE A 55 15.27 -5.04 1.43
N PRO A 56 15.27 -6.32 1.04
CA PRO A 56 14.23 -6.88 0.19
C PRO A 56 12.89 -6.87 0.92
N MET A 57 11.83 -6.48 0.22
CA MET A 57 10.46 -6.66 0.67
C MET A 57 10.00 -8.09 0.39
N THR A 58 9.24 -8.68 1.31
CA THR A 58 8.85 -10.09 1.25
C THR A 58 7.34 -10.28 1.28
N ASP A 59 6.86 -11.34 0.65
CA ASP A 59 5.48 -11.81 0.71
C ASP A 59 5.19 -12.62 1.99
N LYS A 60 3.96 -13.13 2.13
CA LYS A 60 3.54 -13.95 3.28
C LYS A 60 4.42 -15.19 3.50
N SER A 61 5.01 -15.77 2.46
CA SER A 61 5.90 -16.94 2.58
C SER A 61 7.29 -16.58 3.10
N GLY A 62 7.63 -15.28 3.13
CA GLY A 62 8.97 -14.78 3.42
C GLY A 62 9.86 -14.71 2.19
N SER A 63 9.32 -15.00 1.00
CA SER A 63 10.04 -14.88 -0.27
C SER A 63 10.10 -13.43 -0.73
N GLN A 64 11.23 -13.02 -1.32
CA GLN A 64 11.33 -11.69 -1.90
C GLN A 64 10.31 -11.52 -3.02
N ILE A 65 9.58 -10.40 -2.99
CA ILE A 65 8.62 -10.06 -4.04
C ILE A 65 9.33 -9.74 -5.35
N LYS A 66 8.77 -10.23 -6.46
CA LYS A 66 9.28 -10.01 -7.82
C LYS A 66 8.13 -9.77 -8.80
N ASN A 67 8.46 -9.49 -10.07
CA ASN A 67 7.49 -9.18 -11.14
C ASN A 67 6.61 -7.98 -10.77
N VAL A 68 7.16 -6.99 -10.06
CA VAL A 68 6.45 -5.78 -9.68
C VAL A 68 6.53 -4.76 -10.80
N LYS A 69 5.36 -4.21 -11.15
CA LYS A 69 5.18 -3.16 -12.16
C LYS A 69 5.24 -1.76 -11.53
N GLU A 70 4.57 -1.60 -10.38
CA GLU A 70 4.40 -0.31 -9.72
C GLU A 70 4.53 -0.41 -8.20
N ILE A 71 5.00 0.67 -7.56
CA ILE A 71 5.18 0.78 -6.11
C ILE A 71 4.60 2.09 -5.57
N TYR A 72 3.98 2.03 -4.38
CA TYR A 72 3.41 3.18 -3.70
C TYR A 72 3.75 3.11 -2.21
N ALA A 73 4.56 4.06 -1.74
CA ALA A 73 4.79 4.32 -0.32
C ALA A 73 3.89 5.49 0.11
N GLN A 74 2.90 5.23 0.95
CA GLN A 74 1.92 6.25 1.36
C GLN A 74 1.62 6.14 2.85
N GLY A 75 1.74 7.24 3.58
CA GLY A 75 1.59 7.23 5.03
C GLY A 75 2.58 6.25 5.68
N SER A 76 2.07 5.29 6.43
CA SER A 76 2.81 4.18 7.06
C SER A 76 2.55 2.85 6.35
N ASN A 77 2.31 2.88 5.03
CA ASN A 77 1.95 1.72 4.23
C ASN A 77 2.79 1.65 2.96
N SER A 78 2.96 0.44 2.48
CA SER A 78 3.55 0.13 1.18
C SER A 78 2.59 -0.72 0.37
N VAL A 79 2.40 -0.35 -0.90
CA VAL A 79 1.60 -1.08 -1.87
C VAL A 79 2.44 -1.38 -3.09
N VAL A 80 2.27 -2.55 -3.64
CA VAL A 80 2.86 -2.96 -4.92
C VAL A 80 1.77 -3.48 -5.85
N ILE A 81 1.92 -3.24 -7.14
CA ILE A 81 1.12 -3.85 -8.21
C ILE A 81 2.08 -4.69 -9.04
N THR A 82 1.77 -5.96 -9.19
CA THR A 82 2.57 -6.91 -9.99
C THR A 82 2.18 -6.84 -11.47
N GLU A 83 2.99 -7.41 -12.35
CA GLU A 83 2.76 -7.41 -13.81
C GLU A 83 1.44 -8.11 -14.20
N ASP A 84 0.95 -9.05 -13.39
CA ASP A 84 -0.34 -9.72 -13.56
C ASP A 84 -1.53 -8.96 -12.96
N GLY A 85 -1.32 -7.69 -12.50
CA GLY A 85 -2.36 -6.85 -11.91
C GLY A 85 -2.68 -7.15 -10.44
N THR A 86 -1.98 -8.10 -9.80
CA THR A 86 -2.21 -8.37 -8.38
C THR A 86 -1.74 -7.20 -7.51
N VAL A 87 -2.64 -6.66 -6.70
CA VAL A 87 -2.32 -5.63 -5.71
C VAL A 87 -1.98 -6.29 -4.38
N MET A 88 -0.84 -5.91 -3.79
CA MET A 88 -0.43 -6.37 -2.46
C MET A 88 -0.10 -5.18 -1.58
N ALA A 89 -0.45 -5.27 -0.29
CA ALA A 89 -0.24 -4.20 0.67
C ALA A 89 0.38 -4.71 1.97
N VAL A 90 1.04 -3.80 2.69
CA VAL A 90 1.68 -4.04 3.99
C VAL A 90 1.69 -2.75 4.81
N GLY A 91 1.62 -2.86 6.13
CA GLY A 91 1.72 -1.71 7.01
C GLY A 91 0.56 -1.59 8.00
N ASN A 92 0.32 -0.35 8.46
CA ASN A 92 -0.77 -0.02 9.36
C ASN A 92 -2.13 -0.30 8.68
N ASN A 93 -3.01 -0.99 9.37
CA ASN A 93 -4.34 -1.31 8.87
C ASN A 93 -5.45 -1.04 9.90
N LYS A 94 -5.20 -0.13 10.83
CA LYS A 94 -6.10 0.17 11.95
C LYS A 94 -7.55 0.45 11.51
N TYR A 95 -7.75 1.01 10.33
CA TYR A 95 -9.07 1.36 9.79
C TYR A 95 -9.54 0.44 8.64
N GLY A 96 -8.88 -0.71 8.44
CA GLY A 96 -9.25 -1.65 7.39
C GLY A 96 -8.90 -1.21 5.96
N HIS A 97 -8.22 -0.07 5.81
CA HIS A 97 -7.91 0.57 4.52
C HIS A 97 -6.95 -0.26 3.64
N LEU A 98 -6.25 -1.26 4.16
CA LEU A 98 -5.47 -2.21 3.35
C LEU A 98 -6.31 -3.36 2.78
N ILE A 99 -7.63 -3.28 2.88
CA ILE A 99 -8.61 -4.17 2.20
C ILE A 99 -8.38 -5.65 2.53
N GLN A 100 -8.09 -5.95 3.81
CA GLN A 100 -7.88 -7.31 4.31
C GLN A 100 -9.14 -7.91 4.97
N GLY A 101 -10.28 -7.20 4.92
CA GLY A 101 -11.51 -7.59 5.61
C GLY A 101 -11.46 -7.48 7.14
N ASN A 102 -10.42 -6.83 7.68
CA ASN A 102 -10.20 -6.62 9.12
C ASN A 102 -9.30 -5.40 9.36
N SER A 103 -9.03 -5.09 10.64
CA SER A 103 -8.17 -3.96 11.06
C SER A 103 -6.79 -4.39 11.58
N SER A 104 -6.37 -5.62 11.34
CA SER A 104 -5.08 -6.09 11.82
C SER A 104 -3.93 -5.55 10.98
N THR A 105 -2.84 -5.12 11.62
CA THR A 105 -1.60 -4.72 10.95
C THR A 105 -1.08 -5.83 10.04
N VAL A 106 -0.72 -5.48 8.82
CA VAL A 106 -0.21 -6.42 7.81
C VAL A 106 1.32 -6.40 7.86
N LYS A 107 1.94 -7.54 8.19
CA LYS A 107 3.37 -7.63 8.52
C LYS A 107 4.27 -7.94 7.31
N ARG A 108 3.72 -8.46 6.24
CA ARG A 108 4.37 -8.78 4.96
C ARG A 108 3.43 -8.47 3.81
N LEU A 109 3.95 -8.27 2.62
CA LEU A 109 3.13 -8.02 1.44
C LEU A 109 2.07 -9.13 1.30
N THR A 110 0.82 -8.71 1.37
CA THR A 110 -0.35 -9.60 1.34
C THR A 110 -1.29 -9.12 0.26
N LYS A 111 -1.77 -10.04 -0.59
CA LYS A 111 -2.77 -9.73 -1.62
C LYS A 111 -3.99 -9.07 -0.97
N VAL A 112 -4.45 -7.97 -1.55
CA VAL A 112 -5.67 -7.29 -1.11
C VAL A 112 -6.91 -8.00 -1.66
N ASN A 113 -8.04 -7.91 -0.94
CA ASN A 113 -9.30 -8.55 -1.33
C ASN A 113 -10.08 -7.62 -2.28
N ILE A 114 -9.58 -7.48 -3.51
CA ILE A 114 -10.21 -6.73 -4.60
C ILE A 114 -10.60 -7.72 -5.69
N ASP A 115 -11.84 -7.65 -6.16
CA ASP A 115 -12.43 -8.57 -7.15
C ASP A 115 -12.42 -7.99 -8.58
N CYS A 116 -11.65 -6.91 -8.82
CA CYS A 116 -11.53 -6.27 -10.12
C CYS A 116 -10.07 -5.93 -10.42
N GLU A 117 -9.76 -5.70 -11.68
CA GLU A 117 -8.45 -5.19 -12.10
C GLU A 117 -8.33 -3.71 -11.74
N VAL A 118 -7.26 -3.35 -11.01
CA VAL A 118 -7.04 -2.00 -10.48
C VAL A 118 -6.20 -1.21 -11.47
N LYS A 119 -6.74 -0.09 -11.94
CA LYS A 119 -6.05 0.88 -12.80
C LYS A 119 -5.16 1.84 -12.01
N ASN A 120 -5.63 2.27 -10.85
CA ASN A 120 -4.88 3.19 -9.96
C ASN A 120 -5.36 3.03 -8.52
N ILE A 121 -4.45 3.23 -7.56
CA ILE A 121 -4.73 3.17 -6.13
C ILE A 121 -4.02 4.29 -5.39
N ALA A 122 -4.70 4.90 -4.42
CA ALA A 122 -4.16 5.92 -3.55
C ALA A 122 -4.55 5.65 -2.10
N ILE A 123 -3.62 5.84 -1.18
CA ILE A 123 -3.86 5.81 0.27
C ILE A 123 -3.53 7.19 0.82
N THR A 124 -4.32 7.69 1.77
CA THR A 124 -4.03 8.99 2.39
C THR A 124 -2.66 8.99 3.07
N LYS A 125 -1.95 10.12 2.97
CA LYS A 125 -0.60 10.28 3.54
C LYS A 125 -0.60 10.50 5.06
N HIS A 126 -1.77 10.48 5.72
CA HIS A 126 -1.84 10.68 7.17
C HIS A 126 -1.27 9.45 7.91
N ALA A 127 -0.59 9.68 9.04
CA ALA A 127 0.07 8.61 9.79
C ALA A 127 -0.92 7.62 10.43
N THR A 128 -2.12 8.06 10.79
CA THR A 128 -3.10 7.28 11.56
C THR A 128 -4.49 7.22 10.95
N LEU A 129 -5.02 8.31 10.38
CA LEU A 129 -6.35 8.36 9.77
C LEU A 129 -6.22 8.06 8.28
N GLN A 130 -6.46 6.82 7.90
CA GLN A 130 -6.13 6.36 6.54
C GLN A 130 -7.35 5.82 5.82
N THR A 131 -7.50 6.30 4.60
CA THR A 131 -8.50 5.89 3.62
C THR A 131 -7.77 5.48 2.35
N THR A 132 -8.22 4.41 1.72
CA THR A 132 -7.79 3.99 0.39
C THR A 132 -8.90 4.28 -0.60
N ALA A 133 -8.52 4.87 -1.72
CA ALA A 133 -9.37 4.97 -2.91
C ALA A 133 -8.69 4.23 -4.07
N TYR A 134 -9.45 3.53 -4.89
CA TYR A 134 -8.94 2.95 -6.12
C TYR A 134 -9.98 3.07 -7.24
N VAL A 135 -9.48 3.06 -8.47
CA VAL A 135 -10.30 3.02 -9.68
C VAL A 135 -9.97 1.74 -10.45
N ASP A 136 -10.98 1.08 -10.98
CA ASP A 136 -10.81 -0.09 -11.84
C ASP A 136 -10.67 0.29 -13.33
N GLU A 137 -10.41 -0.69 -14.19
CA GLU A 137 -10.19 -0.48 -15.62
C GLU A 137 -11.41 0.07 -16.36
N ILE A 138 -12.62 -0.09 -15.82
CA ILE A 138 -13.85 0.47 -16.41
C ILE A 138 -14.28 1.81 -15.78
N GLY A 139 -13.45 2.39 -14.91
CA GLY A 139 -13.65 3.72 -14.34
C GLY A 139 -14.51 3.78 -13.08
N ARG A 140 -14.86 2.65 -12.45
CA ARG A 140 -15.57 2.65 -11.17
C ARG A 140 -14.62 3.02 -10.03
N ILE A 141 -15.08 3.86 -9.12
CA ILE A 141 -14.31 4.33 -7.98
C ILE A 141 -14.78 3.59 -6.72
N PHE A 142 -13.83 3.14 -5.92
CA PHE A 142 -14.06 2.46 -4.65
C PHE A 142 -13.26 3.13 -3.54
N THR A 143 -13.87 3.18 -2.35
CA THR A 143 -13.24 3.75 -1.15
C THR A 143 -13.40 2.81 0.03
N VAL A 144 -12.44 2.84 0.96
CA VAL A 144 -12.41 1.99 2.15
C VAL A 144 -11.52 2.60 3.23
N GLY A 145 -11.87 2.39 4.49
CA GLY A 145 -11.09 2.86 5.63
C GLY A 145 -11.81 3.89 6.49
N TYR A 146 -11.07 4.89 6.98
CA TYR A 146 -11.58 5.95 7.85
C TYR A 146 -12.52 6.90 7.10
N SER A 147 -13.61 7.33 7.76
CA SER A 147 -14.61 8.26 7.20
C SER A 147 -15.13 9.33 8.18
N GLY A 148 -14.30 9.74 9.14
CA GLY A 148 -14.74 10.69 10.17
C GLY A 148 -15.13 12.09 9.66
N ASN A 149 -14.68 12.46 8.43
CA ASN A 149 -15.04 13.72 7.78
C ASN A 149 -15.71 13.48 6.41
N GLY A 150 -16.20 12.27 6.12
CA GLY A 150 -16.80 11.91 4.85
C GLY A 150 -15.81 11.50 3.75
N GLU A 151 -14.59 11.06 4.12
CA GLU A 151 -13.53 10.69 3.17
C GLU A 151 -13.92 9.56 2.22
N LEU A 152 -14.92 8.76 2.57
CA LEU A 152 -15.40 7.67 1.72
C LEU A 152 -16.39 8.13 0.65
N GLY A 153 -16.93 9.35 0.73
CA GLY A 153 -17.90 9.86 -0.24
C GLY A 153 -19.21 9.07 -0.29
N ASN A 154 -19.56 8.35 0.78
CA ASN A 154 -20.75 7.49 0.89
C ASN A 154 -21.97 8.18 1.50
N GLY A 155 -21.94 9.51 1.60
CA GLY A 155 -23.01 10.33 2.17
C GLY A 155 -23.07 10.32 3.70
N THR A 156 -22.11 9.73 4.38
CA THR A 156 -22.04 9.69 5.86
C THR A 156 -20.67 10.12 6.37
N THR A 157 -20.63 10.59 7.62
CA THR A 157 -19.39 10.82 8.39
C THR A 157 -19.27 9.80 9.52
N ASP A 158 -19.88 8.62 9.35
CA ASP A 158 -19.81 7.58 10.36
C ASP A 158 -18.38 7.02 10.43
N THR A 159 -17.83 6.99 11.65
CA THR A 159 -16.51 6.43 11.95
C THR A 159 -16.50 4.91 11.98
N SER A 160 -17.60 4.25 11.65
CA SER A 160 -17.64 2.80 11.48
C SER A 160 -16.70 2.40 10.34
N TYR A 161 -15.71 1.60 10.66
CA TYR A 161 -14.68 1.18 9.71
C TYR A 161 -15.28 0.36 8.58
N MET A 162 -15.11 0.83 7.35
CA MET A 162 -15.46 0.02 6.19
C MET A 162 -14.30 -0.92 5.86
N TYR A 163 -14.49 -2.20 6.16
CA TYR A 163 -13.51 -3.24 5.81
C TYR A 163 -13.67 -3.77 4.37
N LYS A 164 -14.76 -3.36 3.71
CA LYS A 164 -15.03 -3.69 2.31
C LYS A 164 -15.09 -2.41 1.49
N PRO A 165 -14.55 -2.42 0.28
CA PRO A 165 -14.64 -1.27 -0.61
C PRO A 165 -16.10 -0.88 -0.90
N TYR A 166 -16.36 0.43 -0.86
CA TYR A 166 -17.64 1.02 -1.23
C TYR A 166 -17.53 1.62 -2.62
N SER A 167 -18.46 1.29 -3.53
CA SER A 167 -18.50 1.88 -4.88
C SER A 167 -19.15 3.27 -4.83
N ILE A 168 -18.43 4.29 -5.27
CA ILE A 168 -18.94 5.67 -5.41
C ILE A 168 -19.71 5.83 -6.73
N SER A 169 -19.60 4.89 -7.66
CA SER A 169 -20.16 4.98 -9.03
C SER A 169 -21.69 5.08 -9.08
N ASP A 170 -22.38 4.78 -7.96
CA ASP A 170 -23.84 4.84 -7.87
C ASP A 170 -24.36 6.22 -7.42
N TYR A 171 -23.49 7.19 -7.15
CA TYR A 171 -23.89 8.54 -6.84
C TYR A 171 -24.08 9.34 -8.14
N LYS A 172 -25.31 9.78 -8.37
CA LYS A 172 -25.57 10.87 -9.32
C LYS A 172 -24.90 12.13 -8.79
N ILE A 173 -24.05 12.74 -9.61
CA ILE A 173 -23.61 14.11 -9.38
C ILE A 173 -24.92 14.92 -9.35
N LEU A 174 -25.21 15.55 -8.22
CA LEU A 174 -26.31 16.49 -8.13
C LEU A 174 -25.84 17.74 -8.86
N ASP A 175 -26.44 18.04 -9.99
CA ASP A 175 -26.24 19.28 -10.76
C ASP A 175 -26.65 20.50 -9.93
#